data_00761e7479993f9eb4e668d6d0799f3a
#
_entry.id   00761e7479993f9eb4e668d6d0799f3a
#
_cell.length_a   1.000
_cell.length_b   1.000
_cell.length_c   1.000
_cell.angle_alpha   90.00
_cell.angle_beta   90.00
_cell.angle_gamma   90.00
#
_symmetry.space_group_name_H-M   'P 1'
#
loop_
_entity.id
_entity.type
_entity.pdbx_description
1 polymer ?
#
loop_
_entity_poly.entity_id
_entity_poly.type
_entity_poly.pdbx_seq_one_letter_code
_entity_poly.pdbx_strand_id
1 'polypeptide(L)'
;RIETFKELSTLIGKEKVIWRFDPLILSDQLTPRKVMQKIFHIGNRIKGYTNKLVFSFVDVRAYKKVQSNMVKETTSFSKENVISAEPIGALRDELIEGLSKLRDHWKNEGWNIELATCGEDIDLDRYGIQHNRCIDAELMERIFSEDKELLYYLRTGQLPQPDLFGSIPEIPSHSKNLKDKGQRKACGCMI
;
A
#
# COMPACT_ATOMS: atom_id res chain seq x y z
N ARG A 1 -11.24 15.54 -2.29
CA ARG A 1 -10.62 14.19 -2.39
C ARG A 1 -11.34 13.13 -1.56
N ILE A 2 -11.72 13.41 -0.28
CA ILE A 2 -12.45 12.42 0.54
C ILE A 2 -13.82 12.13 -0.06
N GLU A 3 -14.57 13.13 -0.48
CA GLU A 3 -15.89 12.93 -1.09
C GLU A 3 -15.76 12.16 -2.42
N THR A 4 -14.78 12.49 -3.26
CA THR A 4 -14.49 11.74 -4.48
C THR A 4 -14.15 10.27 -4.19
N PHE A 5 -13.41 10.00 -3.09
CA PHE A 5 -13.12 8.63 -2.64
C PHE A 5 -14.40 7.86 -2.29
N LYS A 6 -15.31 8.50 -1.56
CA LYS A 6 -16.59 7.91 -1.17
C LYS A 6 -17.50 7.67 -2.38
N GLU A 7 -17.58 8.65 -3.29
CA GLU A 7 -18.32 8.53 -4.53
C GLU A 7 -17.82 7.36 -5.37
N LEU A 8 -16.50 7.25 -5.55
CA LEU A 8 -15.90 6.13 -6.25
C LEU A 8 -16.24 4.79 -5.59
N SER A 9 -16.08 4.71 -4.27
CA SER A 9 -16.40 3.51 -3.51
C SER A 9 -17.88 3.10 -3.64
N THR A 10 -18.77 4.07 -3.63
CA THR A 10 -20.21 3.83 -3.83
C THR A 10 -20.49 3.33 -5.24
N LEU A 11 -19.75 3.84 -6.24
CA LEU A 11 -19.95 3.50 -7.65
C LEU A 11 -19.42 2.11 -8.02
N ILE A 12 -18.22 1.73 -7.55
CA ILE A 12 -17.55 0.49 -7.99
C ILE A 12 -17.42 -0.57 -6.90
N GLY A 13 -17.83 -0.27 -5.66
CA GLY A 13 -17.72 -1.17 -4.50
C GLY A 13 -16.48 -0.88 -3.65
N LYS A 14 -16.67 -0.94 -2.33
CA LYS A 14 -15.61 -0.64 -1.34
C LYS A 14 -14.43 -1.61 -1.38
N GLU A 15 -14.64 -2.81 -1.86
CA GLU A 15 -13.62 -3.86 -2.02
C GLU A 15 -12.64 -3.56 -3.16
N LYS A 16 -13.04 -2.69 -4.10
CA LYS A 16 -12.22 -2.28 -5.26
C LYS A 16 -11.48 -0.96 -5.04
N VAL A 17 -11.75 -0.27 -3.93
CA VAL A 17 -11.14 1.02 -3.61
C VAL A 17 -10.20 0.87 -2.43
N ILE A 18 -8.90 1.06 -2.67
CA ILE A 18 -7.86 0.92 -1.66
C ILE A 18 -7.44 2.30 -1.15
N TRP A 19 -7.42 2.47 0.16
CA TRP A 19 -6.86 3.65 0.78
C TRP A 19 -5.34 3.52 0.85
N ARG A 20 -4.63 4.39 0.15
CA ARG A 20 -3.17 4.48 0.25
C ARG A 20 -2.80 5.71 1.06
N PHE A 21 -2.08 5.48 2.17
CA PHE A 21 -1.42 6.52 2.96
C PHE A 21 0.08 6.32 2.85
N ASP A 22 0.68 6.81 1.77
CA ASP A 22 1.92 6.29 1.22
C ASP A 22 2.69 7.42 0.50
N PRO A 23 3.95 7.66 0.91
CA PRO A 23 4.65 7.05 2.04
C PRO A 23 4.44 7.77 3.39
N LEU A 24 4.79 7.08 4.50
CA LEU A 24 4.92 7.69 5.81
C LEU A 24 6.23 8.47 5.89
N ILE A 25 6.12 9.76 6.22
CA ILE A 25 7.23 10.71 6.31
C ILE A 25 7.21 11.37 7.69
N LEU A 26 8.37 11.58 8.28
CA LEU A 26 8.52 12.31 9.54
C LEU A 26 9.21 13.66 9.33
N SER A 27 8.95 14.60 10.20
CA SER A 27 9.68 15.86 10.34
C SER A 27 9.52 16.39 11.77
N ASP A 28 10.21 17.48 12.11
CA ASP A 28 10.06 18.15 13.41
C ASP A 28 8.60 18.54 13.71
N GLN A 29 7.84 18.86 12.67
CA GLN A 29 6.43 19.21 12.78
C GLN A 29 5.50 18.02 12.60
N LEU A 30 5.95 16.93 11.99
CA LEU A 30 5.18 15.73 11.68
C LEU A 30 5.75 14.52 12.42
N THR A 31 5.51 14.46 13.72
CA THR A 31 5.91 13.36 14.59
C THR A 31 5.06 12.10 14.36
N PRO A 32 5.48 10.89 14.79
CA PRO A 32 4.67 9.67 14.69
C PRO A 32 3.25 9.87 15.23
N ARG A 33 3.10 10.52 16.38
CA ARG A 33 1.80 10.85 16.97
C ARG A 33 0.92 11.67 16.02
N LYS A 34 1.48 12.70 15.38
CA LYS A 34 0.73 13.54 14.42
C LYS A 34 0.37 12.78 13.14
N VAL A 35 1.25 11.88 12.68
CA VAL A 35 0.94 10.98 11.56
C VAL A 35 -0.26 10.10 11.92
N MET A 36 -0.24 9.45 13.10
CA MET A 36 -1.36 8.64 13.58
C MET A 36 -2.66 9.42 13.71
N GLN A 37 -2.61 10.66 14.21
CA GLN A 37 -3.78 11.54 14.28
C GLN A 37 -4.36 11.85 12.90
N LYS A 38 -3.52 12.08 11.89
CA LYS A 38 -3.97 12.30 10.51
C LYS A 38 -4.61 11.04 9.91
N ILE A 39 -3.99 9.88 10.11
CA ILE A 39 -4.53 8.59 9.66
C ILE A 39 -5.88 8.32 10.32
N PHE A 40 -5.97 8.50 11.63
CA PHE A 40 -7.23 8.36 12.39
C PHE A 40 -8.33 9.29 11.88
N HIS A 41 -8.00 10.57 11.68
CA HIS A 41 -8.98 11.56 11.19
C HIS A 41 -9.49 11.22 9.78
N ILE A 42 -8.58 10.85 8.86
CA ILE A 42 -8.97 10.46 7.51
C ILE A 42 -9.75 9.14 7.53
N GLY A 43 -9.25 8.14 8.27
CA GLY A 43 -9.88 6.83 8.39
C GLY A 43 -11.33 6.94 8.87
N ASN A 44 -11.60 7.72 9.92
CA ASN A 44 -12.96 7.93 10.41
C ASN A 44 -13.89 8.59 9.37
N ARG A 45 -13.34 9.41 8.46
CA ARG A 45 -14.13 10.03 7.39
C ARG A 45 -14.42 9.10 6.22
N ILE A 46 -13.57 8.08 6.00
CA ILE A 46 -13.76 7.09 4.91
C ILE A 46 -14.15 5.71 5.42
N LYS A 47 -14.47 5.61 6.72
CA LYS A 47 -14.95 4.37 7.35
C LYS A 47 -16.14 3.79 6.59
N GLY A 48 -16.04 2.50 6.23
CA GLY A 48 -17.04 1.79 5.46
C GLY A 48 -16.94 1.95 3.94
N TYR A 49 -16.03 2.80 3.44
CA TYR A 49 -15.82 3.01 1.99
C TYR A 49 -14.57 2.31 1.44
N THR A 50 -13.85 1.58 2.28
CA THR A 50 -12.75 0.71 1.86
C THR A 50 -12.54 -0.39 2.89
N ASN A 51 -11.94 -1.48 2.47
CA ASN A 51 -11.57 -2.60 3.34
C ASN A 51 -10.07 -2.73 3.53
N LYS A 52 -9.25 -1.88 2.89
CA LYS A 52 -7.78 -2.01 2.92
C LYS A 52 -7.09 -0.66 2.98
N LEU A 53 -6.14 -0.55 3.91
CA LEU A 53 -5.18 0.55 4.01
C LEU A 53 -3.79 0.02 3.65
N VAL A 54 -3.19 0.62 2.64
CA VAL A 54 -1.81 0.33 2.23
C VAL A 54 -0.92 1.51 2.58
N PHE A 55 0.25 1.24 3.13
CA PHE A 55 1.25 2.24 3.46
C PHE A 55 2.66 1.78 3.10
N SER A 56 3.60 2.70 3.04
CA SER A 56 5.04 2.43 2.97
C SER A 56 5.80 3.44 3.82
N PHE A 57 7.07 3.19 4.06
CA PHE A 57 7.96 4.18 4.63
C PHE A 57 8.74 4.89 3.52
N VAL A 58 9.02 6.18 3.70
CA VAL A 58 9.82 6.90 2.72
C VAL A 58 11.27 6.42 2.75
N ASP A 59 11.81 6.09 1.61
CA ASP A 59 13.20 5.70 1.40
C ASP A 59 14.06 6.93 1.02
N VAL A 60 14.52 7.67 2.00
CA VAL A 60 15.32 8.87 1.75
C VAL A 60 16.80 8.52 1.60
N ARG A 61 17.31 7.61 2.44
CA ARG A 61 18.75 7.24 2.46
C ARG A 61 19.19 6.58 1.17
N ALA A 62 18.34 5.72 0.59
CA ALA A 62 18.64 4.97 -0.62
C ALA A 62 18.55 5.85 -1.89
N TYR A 63 17.81 6.96 -1.86
CA TYR A 63 17.50 7.71 -3.08
C TYR A 63 17.89 9.19 -3.00
N LYS A 64 19.07 9.54 -3.55
CA LYS A 64 19.55 10.94 -3.64
C LYS A 64 18.58 11.87 -4.37
N LYS A 65 17.83 11.35 -5.34
CA LYS A 65 16.82 12.15 -6.05
C LYS A 65 15.67 12.54 -5.12
N VAL A 66 15.22 11.64 -4.25
CA VAL A 66 14.19 11.93 -3.24
C VAL A 66 14.69 13.02 -2.29
N GLN A 67 15.94 12.88 -1.77
CA GLN A 67 16.56 13.91 -0.93
C GLN A 67 16.56 15.29 -1.63
N SER A 68 17.01 15.33 -2.89
CA SER A 68 17.08 16.57 -3.66
C SER A 68 15.70 17.20 -3.87
N ASN A 69 14.68 16.38 -4.19
CA ASN A 69 13.33 16.87 -4.40
C ASN A 69 12.72 17.39 -3.09
N MET A 70 12.87 16.66 -1.99
CA MET A 70 12.35 17.09 -0.68
C MET A 70 12.94 18.42 -0.24
N VAL A 71 14.26 18.62 -0.42
CA VAL A 71 14.94 19.88 -0.07
C VAL A 71 14.51 21.04 -0.99
N LYS A 72 14.27 20.77 -2.28
CA LYS A 72 13.91 21.81 -3.24
C LYS A 72 12.45 22.22 -3.17
N GLU A 73 11.57 21.25 -3.02
CA GLU A 73 10.12 21.42 -3.20
C GLU A 73 9.38 21.64 -1.89
N THR A 74 10.08 21.57 -0.74
CA THR A 74 9.47 21.79 0.57
C THR A 74 10.29 22.76 1.43
N THR A 75 9.61 23.43 2.35
CA THR A 75 10.25 24.26 3.38
C THR A 75 10.58 23.50 4.66
N SER A 76 10.17 22.23 4.74
CA SER A 76 10.30 21.40 5.96
C SER A 76 11.65 20.69 6.05
N PHE A 77 12.40 20.62 4.94
CA PHE A 77 13.65 19.88 4.89
C PHE A 77 14.79 20.70 4.33
N SER A 78 15.96 20.50 4.91
CA SER A 78 17.25 21.00 4.43
C SER A 78 18.18 19.80 4.10
N LYS A 79 19.36 20.08 3.55
CA LYS A 79 20.36 19.05 3.28
C LYS A 79 20.82 18.34 4.55
N GLU A 80 20.79 19.03 5.68
CA GLU A 80 21.26 18.54 6.98
C GLU A 80 20.25 17.62 7.66
N ASN A 81 18.94 17.85 7.46
CA ASN A 81 17.89 17.13 8.17
C ASN A 81 17.02 16.20 7.29
N VAL A 82 17.13 16.26 5.96
CA VAL A 82 16.26 15.47 5.07
C VAL A 82 16.29 13.97 5.34
N ILE A 83 17.41 13.45 5.81
CA ILE A 83 17.57 12.01 6.15
C ILE A 83 16.70 11.61 7.36
N SER A 84 16.38 12.56 8.26
CA SER A 84 15.50 12.30 9.41
C SER A 84 14.03 12.11 9.03
N ALA A 85 13.67 12.39 7.77
CA ALA A 85 12.33 12.13 7.27
C ALA A 85 11.98 10.64 7.18
N GLU A 86 13.01 9.79 7.07
CA GLU A 86 12.87 8.33 7.01
C GLU A 86 12.63 7.73 8.39
N PRO A 87 11.48 7.08 8.65
CA PRO A 87 11.22 6.42 9.92
C PRO A 87 12.11 5.18 10.06
N ILE A 88 13.00 5.18 11.05
CA ILE A 88 13.89 4.05 11.37
C ILE A 88 13.85 3.71 12.85
N GLY A 89 14.21 2.47 13.20
CA GLY A 89 14.32 2.02 14.60
C GLY A 89 13.03 2.29 15.38
N ALA A 90 13.15 2.84 16.57
CA ALA A 90 12.05 3.09 17.49
C ALA A 90 10.92 3.95 16.89
N LEU A 91 11.24 4.93 16.03
CA LEU A 91 10.21 5.77 15.38
C LEU A 91 9.36 4.97 14.38
N ARG A 92 9.98 4.05 13.66
CA ARG A 92 9.27 3.13 12.78
C ARG A 92 8.41 2.15 13.56
N ASP A 93 8.94 1.61 14.65
CA ASP A 93 8.22 0.68 15.53
C ASP A 93 7.01 1.36 16.17
N GLU A 94 7.14 2.63 16.60
CA GLU A 94 6.02 3.44 17.11
C GLU A 94 4.91 3.62 16.06
N LEU A 95 5.27 3.86 14.78
CA LEU A 95 4.30 3.96 13.68
C LEU A 95 3.58 2.64 13.44
N ILE A 96 4.32 1.52 13.42
CA ILE A 96 3.76 0.18 13.19
C ILE A 96 2.79 -0.19 14.33
N GLU A 97 3.19 0.00 15.58
CA GLU A 97 2.32 -0.22 16.72
C GLU A 97 1.09 0.68 16.70
N GLY A 98 1.28 1.96 16.34
CA GLY A 98 0.20 2.91 16.19
C GLY A 98 -0.84 2.47 15.15
N LEU A 99 -0.40 2.02 13.99
CA LEU A 99 -1.27 1.48 12.94
C LEU A 99 -2.03 0.23 13.39
N SER A 100 -1.34 -0.70 14.06
CA SER A 100 -1.98 -1.90 14.61
C SER A 100 -3.07 -1.54 15.63
N LYS A 101 -2.79 -0.61 16.56
CA LYS A 101 -3.77 -0.11 17.54
C LYS A 101 -4.96 0.59 16.86
N LEU A 102 -4.73 1.37 15.80
CA LEU A 102 -5.82 2.00 15.04
C LEU A 102 -6.71 0.96 14.35
N ARG A 103 -6.13 -0.05 13.71
CA ARG A 103 -6.90 -1.16 13.13
C ARG A 103 -7.77 -1.83 14.17
N ASP A 104 -7.22 -2.14 15.34
CA ASP A 104 -7.96 -2.84 16.40
C ASP A 104 -9.08 -1.95 16.97
N HIS A 105 -8.83 -0.64 17.08
CA HIS A 105 -9.86 0.34 17.43
C HIS A 105 -11.01 0.34 16.42
N TRP A 106 -10.73 0.44 15.13
CA TRP A 106 -11.75 0.42 14.08
C TRP A 106 -12.47 -0.92 13.98
N LYS A 107 -11.77 -2.03 14.24
CA LYS A 107 -12.39 -3.35 14.31
C LYS A 107 -13.42 -3.43 15.44
N ASN A 108 -13.12 -2.88 16.61
CA ASN A 108 -14.05 -2.81 17.75
C ASN A 108 -15.27 -1.92 17.43
N GLU A 109 -15.11 -0.97 16.52
CA GLU A 109 -16.21 -0.15 16.01
C GLU A 109 -16.94 -0.74 14.79
N GLY A 110 -16.66 -2.01 14.46
CA GLY A 110 -17.31 -2.75 13.37
C GLY A 110 -16.71 -2.51 11.97
N TRP A 111 -15.55 -1.86 11.87
CA TRP A 111 -14.86 -1.69 10.59
C TRP A 111 -13.62 -2.60 10.49
N ASN A 112 -13.77 -3.72 9.80
CA ASN A 112 -12.69 -4.66 9.54
C ASN A 112 -11.84 -4.16 8.36
N ILE A 113 -10.82 -3.35 8.67
CA ILE A 113 -9.86 -2.87 7.68
C ILE A 113 -8.58 -3.73 7.72
N GLU A 114 -8.14 -4.20 6.57
CA GLU A 114 -6.86 -4.87 6.40
C GLU A 114 -5.74 -3.82 6.32
N LEU A 115 -4.61 -4.08 7.00
CA LEU A 115 -3.39 -3.28 6.87
C LEU A 115 -2.39 -4.05 6.00
N ALA A 116 -1.77 -3.35 5.06
CA ALA A 116 -0.71 -3.91 4.25
C ALA A 116 0.38 -2.89 3.96
N THR A 117 1.61 -3.37 3.79
CA THR A 117 2.72 -2.54 3.31
C THR A 117 2.78 -2.55 1.77
N CYS A 118 3.46 -1.56 1.19
CA CYS A 118 3.80 -1.54 -0.23
C CYS A 118 5.31 -1.66 -0.41
N GLY A 119 5.76 -2.84 -0.84
CA GLY A 119 7.16 -3.08 -1.22
C GLY A 119 8.20 -3.05 -0.08
N GLU A 120 7.76 -3.21 1.16
CA GLU A 120 8.64 -3.24 2.32
C GLU A 120 9.16 -4.66 2.56
N ASP A 121 10.46 -4.83 2.78
CA ASP A 121 11.10 -6.12 3.11
C ASP A 121 11.04 -6.46 4.61
N ILE A 122 10.14 -5.82 5.34
CA ILE A 122 10.00 -5.98 6.80
C ILE A 122 8.89 -6.98 7.09
N ASP A 123 9.21 -8.01 7.88
CA ASP A 123 8.20 -8.92 8.41
C ASP A 123 7.37 -8.22 9.50
N LEU A 124 6.11 -8.00 9.21
CA LEU A 124 5.13 -7.36 10.09
C LEU A 124 3.96 -8.29 10.47
N ASP A 125 4.10 -9.59 10.22
CA ASP A 125 3.05 -10.59 10.48
C ASP A 125 2.61 -10.59 11.93
N ARG A 126 3.53 -10.37 12.88
CA ARG A 126 3.24 -10.26 14.31
C ARG A 126 2.27 -9.11 14.67
N TYR A 127 2.19 -8.09 13.81
CA TYR A 127 1.25 -6.98 13.96
C TYR A 127 -0.02 -7.17 13.12
N GLY A 128 -0.15 -8.30 12.40
CA GLY A 128 -1.25 -8.56 11.50
C GLY A 128 -1.27 -7.59 10.31
N ILE A 129 -0.10 -7.16 9.86
CA ILE A 129 0.10 -6.30 8.70
C ILE A 129 0.67 -7.14 7.57
N GLN A 130 -0.04 -7.22 6.46
CA GLN A 130 0.34 -8.04 5.32
C GLN A 130 1.45 -7.39 4.50
N HIS A 131 2.30 -8.20 3.91
CA HIS A 131 3.18 -7.76 2.84
C HIS A 131 2.39 -7.70 1.53
N ASN A 132 2.38 -6.52 0.88
CA ASN A 132 1.64 -6.32 -0.36
C ASN A 132 2.58 -5.91 -1.49
N ARG A 133 2.25 -6.32 -2.70
CA ARG A 133 2.93 -5.85 -3.91
C ARG A 133 2.31 -4.53 -4.38
N CYS A 134 3.03 -3.76 -5.21
CA CYS A 134 2.46 -2.55 -5.83
C CYS A 134 1.20 -2.86 -6.65
N ILE A 135 1.19 -4.02 -7.31
CA ILE A 135 0.00 -4.62 -7.93
C ILE A 135 -0.43 -5.78 -7.04
N ASP A 136 -1.59 -5.65 -6.42
CA ASP A 136 -2.15 -6.63 -5.50
C ASP A 136 -2.84 -7.76 -6.28
N ALA A 137 -2.04 -8.73 -6.72
CA ALA A 137 -2.54 -9.85 -7.51
C ALA A 137 -3.57 -10.70 -6.74
N GLU A 138 -3.39 -10.88 -5.42
CA GLU A 138 -4.32 -11.65 -4.60
C GLU A 138 -5.69 -10.95 -4.49
N LEU A 139 -5.67 -9.63 -4.33
CA LEU A 139 -6.89 -8.84 -4.35
C LEU A 139 -7.57 -8.93 -5.73
N MET A 140 -6.81 -8.81 -6.81
CA MET A 140 -7.34 -8.90 -8.18
C MET A 140 -7.94 -10.27 -8.46
N GLU A 141 -7.27 -11.36 -8.07
CA GLU A 141 -7.83 -12.73 -8.19
C GLU A 141 -9.15 -12.88 -7.42
N ARG A 142 -9.24 -12.31 -6.22
CA ARG A 142 -10.45 -12.35 -5.39
C ARG A 142 -11.61 -11.56 -5.99
N ILE A 143 -11.32 -10.37 -6.54
CA ILE A 143 -12.35 -9.46 -7.07
C ILE A 143 -12.81 -9.86 -8.47
N PHE A 144 -11.90 -10.38 -9.29
CA PHE A 144 -12.15 -10.73 -10.68
C PHE A 144 -12.01 -12.24 -10.92
N SER A 145 -12.57 -13.05 -10.02
CA SER A 145 -12.47 -14.52 -10.04
C SER A 145 -13.02 -15.17 -11.32
N GLU A 146 -13.92 -14.48 -12.04
CA GLU A 146 -14.50 -14.98 -13.28
C GLU A 146 -13.69 -14.61 -14.54
N ASP A 147 -12.72 -13.69 -14.41
CA ASP A 147 -11.88 -13.26 -15.54
C ASP A 147 -10.69 -14.21 -15.74
N LYS A 148 -10.92 -15.24 -16.54
CA LYS A 148 -9.93 -16.30 -16.80
C LYS A 148 -8.63 -15.78 -17.45
N GLU A 149 -8.73 -14.78 -18.32
CA GLU A 149 -7.55 -14.18 -18.98
C GLU A 149 -6.69 -13.44 -17.95
N LEU A 150 -7.32 -12.63 -17.10
CA LEU A 150 -6.64 -11.94 -16.02
C LEU A 150 -6.00 -12.93 -15.04
N LEU A 151 -6.73 -13.96 -14.61
CA LEU A 151 -6.21 -14.99 -13.69
C LEU A 151 -5.00 -15.71 -14.28
N TYR A 152 -5.08 -16.09 -15.55
CA TYR A 152 -3.94 -16.69 -16.25
C TYR A 152 -2.73 -15.75 -16.28
N TYR A 153 -2.96 -14.48 -16.63
CA TYR A 153 -1.91 -13.46 -16.62
C TYR A 153 -1.28 -13.24 -15.24
N LEU A 154 -2.10 -13.14 -14.20
CA LEU A 154 -1.61 -12.93 -12.83
C LEU A 154 -0.75 -14.10 -12.35
N ARG A 155 -1.03 -15.32 -12.79
CA ARG A 155 -0.29 -16.52 -12.38
C ARG A 155 0.93 -16.85 -13.24
N THR A 156 0.90 -16.51 -14.53
CA THR A 156 1.96 -16.86 -15.46
C THR A 156 2.85 -15.69 -15.89
N GLY A 157 2.32 -14.45 -15.79
CA GLY A 157 2.94 -13.24 -16.33
C GLY A 157 2.83 -13.11 -17.86
N GLN A 158 2.06 -13.98 -18.50
CA GLN A 158 1.85 -14.02 -19.94
C GLN A 158 0.35 -13.96 -20.26
N LEU A 159 -0.01 -13.33 -21.37
CA LEU A 159 -1.38 -13.43 -21.86
C LEU A 159 -1.64 -14.85 -22.36
N PRO A 160 -2.83 -15.40 -22.09
CA PRO A 160 -3.18 -16.70 -22.61
C PRO A 160 -3.20 -16.67 -24.16
N GLN A 161 -2.69 -17.72 -24.77
CA GLN A 161 -2.85 -17.92 -26.21
C GLN A 161 -3.96 -18.95 -26.42
N PRO A 162 -5.12 -18.54 -26.94
CA PRO A 162 -6.20 -19.47 -27.21
C PRO A 162 -5.78 -20.54 -28.23
N ASP A 163 -6.34 -21.73 -28.09
CA ASP A 163 -6.18 -22.80 -29.07
C ASP A 163 -6.97 -22.48 -30.37
N LEU A 164 -6.91 -23.39 -31.35
CA LEU A 164 -7.63 -23.25 -32.61
C LEU A 164 -9.16 -23.12 -32.48
N PHE A 165 -9.71 -23.47 -31.31
CA PHE A 165 -11.13 -23.40 -30.97
C PHE A 165 -11.47 -22.22 -30.06
N GLY A 166 -10.49 -21.35 -29.77
CA GLY A 166 -10.67 -20.18 -28.91
C GLY A 166 -10.64 -20.51 -27.41
N SER A 167 -10.27 -21.72 -27.02
CA SER A 167 -10.19 -22.10 -25.59
C SER A 167 -8.94 -21.55 -24.95
N ILE A 168 -9.11 -20.96 -23.75
CA ILE A 168 -8.01 -20.46 -22.95
C ILE A 168 -7.31 -21.61 -22.25
N PRO A 169 -5.96 -21.64 -22.19
CA PRO A 169 -5.21 -22.65 -21.47
C PRO A 169 -5.64 -22.75 -20.00
N GLU A 170 -5.51 -23.94 -19.42
CA GLU A 170 -5.81 -24.16 -18.00
C GLU A 170 -4.99 -23.26 -17.10
N ILE A 171 -5.65 -22.63 -16.13
CA ILE A 171 -5.02 -21.69 -15.20
C ILE A 171 -4.17 -22.47 -14.22
N PRO A 172 -2.85 -22.25 -14.11
CA PRO A 172 -1.99 -22.96 -13.16
C PRO A 172 -2.48 -22.77 -11.72
N SER A 173 -2.47 -23.83 -10.92
CA SER A 173 -2.88 -23.81 -9.51
C SER A 173 -1.96 -22.95 -8.62
N HIS A 174 -0.71 -22.76 -9.02
CA HIS A 174 0.28 -21.98 -8.28
C HIS A 174 0.75 -20.78 -9.12
N SER A 175 0.78 -19.59 -8.50
CA SER A 175 1.42 -18.45 -9.13
C SER A 175 2.94 -18.65 -9.15
N LYS A 176 3.56 -18.46 -10.31
CA LYS A 176 5.00 -18.24 -10.34
C LYS A 176 5.28 -16.99 -9.51
N ASN A 177 6.35 -17.01 -8.72
CA ASN A 177 6.82 -15.84 -7.96
C ASN A 177 7.29 -14.77 -8.96
N LEU A 178 6.31 -14.13 -9.60
CA LEU A 178 6.56 -13.10 -10.59
C LEU A 178 6.96 -11.84 -9.84
N LYS A 179 8.15 -11.35 -10.12
CA LYS A 179 8.54 -10.01 -9.67
C LYS A 179 7.48 -9.04 -10.18
N ASP A 180 6.97 -8.22 -9.29
CA ASP A 180 6.06 -7.16 -9.65
C ASP A 180 6.71 -6.29 -10.74
N LYS A 181 6.07 -6.19 -11.91
CA LYS A 181 6.62 -5.48 -13.06
C LYS A 181 6.90 -3.99 -12.79
N GLY A 182 6.35 -3.44 -11.72
CA GLY A 182 6.64 -2.09 -11.21
C GLY A 182 7.75 -2.04 -10.17
N GLN A 183 8.12 -3.16 -9.56
CA GLN A 183 9.18 -3.19 -8.57
C GLN A 183 10.55 -3.16 -9.25
N ARG A 184 11.21 -2.03 -9.21
CA ARG A 184 12.67 -1.97 -9.23
C ARG A 184 13.18 -2.62 -7.94
N LYS A 185 14.48 -3.04 -7.90
CA LYS A 185 15.11 -3.79 -6.79
C LYS A 185 14.92 -3.22 -5.38
N ALA A 186 14.47 -2.01 -5.26
CA ALA A 186 13.85 -1.41 -4.10
C ALA A 186 12.60 -0.75 -4.66
N CYS A 187 11.43 -0.90 -4.09
CA CYS A 187 10.23 -0.28 -4.60
C CYS A 187 10.46 1.23 -4.71
N GLY A 188 10.94 1.64 -5.87
CA GLY A 188 11.26 3.01 -6.13
C GLY A 188 10.00 3.75 -6.55
N CYS A 189 9.02 3.83 -5.67
CA CYS A 189 8.03 4.88 -5.75
C CYS A 189 8.79 6.19 -5.56
N MET A 190 9.38 6.69 -6.64
CA MET A 190 10.01 8.00 -6.66
C MET A 190 8.91 9.03 -6.64
N ILE A 191 8.77 9.66 -5.47
CA ILE A 191 8.03 10.90 -5.33
C ILE A 191 8.74 12.01 -6.10
#